data_0e77ffb4a3dd47c95c8553e308a604c3
#
_entry.id   0e77ffb4a3dd47c95c8553e308a604c3
#
_cell.length_a   1.000
_cell.length_b   1.000
_cell.length_c   1.000
_cell.angle_alpha   90.00
_cell.angle_beta   90.00
_cell.angle_gamma   90.00
#
_symmetry.space_group_name_H-M   'P 1'
#
loop_
_entity.id
_entity.type
_entity.pdbx_description
1 polymer ?
#
loop_
_entity_poly.entity_id
_entity_poly.type
_entity_poly.pdbx_seq_one_letter_code
_entity_poly.pdbx_strand_id
1 'polypeptide(L)'
;MAKKSKQLRAALEKIDSTKAYSVEEAVALAKETNFAKFDATVEVAYNLNIDVKKADQQIRGAMVLPNGTGKTSRVLVFARGAKAEEAKAAGADFVGEDDLVAKINDGWLDFDVVIATPDMMALVGRLGRVLGPRNLMPNPKTGTVTMDVAKAVEESKGGKITYRADRAGNVQAIIGKVSFEAEKLVENFKAFNETIQKAKPATAKGTYVTTLTITTTQGVGIKVGVNSL
;
A
#
# COMPACT_ATOMS: atom_id res chain seq x y z
N MET A 1 -11.40 -18.50 24.26
CA MET A 1 -11.18 -17.27 23.48
C MET A 1 -10.75 -16.14 24.41
N ALA A 2 -9.76 -15.33 24.00
CA ALA A 2 -9.37 -14.16 24.78
C ALA A 2 -10.50 -13.15 24.88
N LYS A 3 -10.69 -12.53 26.06
CA LYS A 3 -11.70 -11.47 26.24
C LYS A 3 -11.32 -10.23 25.42
N LYS A 4 -12.26 -9.73 24.60
CA LYS A 4 -12.09 -8.45 23.89
C LYS A 4 -11.89 -7.32 24.89
N SER A 5 -11.01 -6.36 24.57
CA SER A 5 -10.79 -5.17 25.41
C SER A 5 -12.08 -4.36 25.58
N LYS A 6 -12.17 -3.55 26.64
CA LYS A 6 -13.34 -2.67 26.88
C LYS A 6 -13.54 -1.69 25.71
N GLN A 7 -12.45 -1.10 25.19
CA GLN A 7 -12.48 -0.18 24.05
C GLN A 7 -12.98 -0.84 22.78
N LEU A 8 -12.48 -2.06 22.45
CA LEU A 8 -12.93 -2.81 21.29
C LEU A 8 -14.41 -3.19 21.39
N ARG A 9 -14.92 -3.51 22.60
CA ARG A 9 -16.35 -3.78 22.78
C ARG A 9 -17.20 -2.54 22.53
N ALA A 10 -16.83 -1.40 23.11
CA ALA A 10 -17.52 -0.13 22.87
C ALA A 10 -17.51 0.28 21.40
N ALA A 11 -16.41 0.04 20.69
CA ALA A 11 -16.35 0.28 19.24
C ALA A 11 -17.25 -0.65 18.44
N LEU A 12 -17.33 -1.94 18.84
CA LEU A 12 -18.20 -2.92 18.19
C LEU A 12 -19.71 -2.62 18.42
N GLU A 13 -20.09 -2.05 19.55
CA GLU A 13 -21.48 -1.67 19.85
C GLU A 13 -21.99 -0.54 18.93
N LYS A 14 -21.08 0.31 18.40
CA LYS A 14 -21.42 1.38 17.48
C LYS A 14 -21.58 0.92 16.02
N ILE A 15 -21.16 -0.29 15.69
CA ILE A 15 -21.13 -0.80 14.31
C ILE A 15 -22.06 -1.99 14.19
N ASP A 16 -23.06 -1.89 13.32
CA ASP A 16 -23.87 -3.03 12.94
C ASP A 16 -23.14 -3.87 11.90
N SER A 17 -22.71 -5.06 12.29
CA SER A 17 -21.94 -5.98 11.43
C SER A 17 -22.78 -6.58 10.28
N THR A 18 -24.10 -6.45 10.32
CA THR A 18 -25.01 -6.94 9.28
C THR A 18 -25.27 -5.90 8.18
N LYS A 19 -25.10 -4.62 8.51
CA LYS A 19 -25.32 -3.50 7.59
C LYS A 19 -24.10 -3.32 6.68
N ALA A 20 -24.34 -3.04 5.41
CA ALA A 20 -23.36 -2.49 4.48
C ALA A 20 -23.51 -0.97 4.44
N TYR A 21 -22.45 -0.25 4.80
CA TYR A 21 -22.43 1.20 4.90
C TYR A 21 -22.03 1.84 3.56
N SER A 22 -22.37 3.12 3.35
CA SER A 22 -21.77 3.91 2.28
C SER A 22 -20.29 4.18 2.59
N VAL A 23 -19.50 4.59 1.59
CA VAL A 23 -18.07 4.90 1.77
C VAL A 23 -17.88 6.03 2.79
N GLU A 24 -18.70 7.06 2.69
CA GLU A 24 -18.65 8.24 3.55
C GLU A 24 -19.02 7.90 4.99
N GLU A 25 -20.09 7.14 5.20
CA GLU A 25 -20.47 6.61 6.53
C GLU A 25 -19.39 5.72 7.12
N ALA A 26 -18.81 4.82 6.30
CA ALA A 26 -17.77 3.90 6.77
C ALA A 26 -16.50 4.63 7.18
N VAL A 27 -16.07 5.65 6.45
CA VAL A 27 -14.92 6.50 6.80
C VAL A 27 -15.19 7.29 8.08
N ALA A 28 -16.39 7.88 8.21
CA ALA A 28 -16.78 8.61 9.43
C ALA A 28 -16.79 7.69 10.67
N LEU A 29 -17.41 6.51 10.54
CA LEU A 29 -17.43 5.50 11.60
C LEU A 29 -16.03 4.97 11.95
N ALA A 30 -15.16 4.77 10.96
CA ALA A 30 -13.79 4.34 11.18
C ALA A 30 -12.99 5.36 12.01
N LYS A 31 -13.19 6.65 11.76
CA LYS A 31 -12.59 7.73 12.56
C LYS A 31 -13.18 7.80 13.96
N GLU A 32 -14.50 7.70 14.10
CA GLU A 32 -15.20 7.77 15.40
C GLU A 32 -14.88 6.57 16.31
N THR A 33 -14.78 5.38 15.74
CA THR A 33 -14.52 4.14 16.48
C THR A 33 -13.03 3.86 16.69
N ASN A 34 -12.15 4.75 16.22
CA ASN A 34 -10.72 4.64 16.47
C ASN A 34 -10.41 4.87 17.95
N PHE A 35 -9.76 3.90 18.58
CA PHE A 35 -9.32 3.98 19.98
C PHE A 35 -7.80 3.95 20.14
N ALA A 36 -7.05 3.95 19.04
CA ALA A 36 -5.59 4.01 19.09
C ALA A 36 -5.13 5.36 19.63
N LYS A 37 -4.08 5.35 20.48
CA LYS A 37 -3.48 6.55 21.07
C LYS A 37 -2.47 7.25 20.13
N PHE A 38 -2.26 6.69 18.96
CA PHE A 38 -1.39 7.21 17.89
C PHE A 38 -2.22 7.51 16.64
N ASP A 39 -1.66 8.24 15.70
CA ASP A 39 -2.31 8.50 14.41
C ASP A 39 -2.40 7.22 13.59
N ALA A 40 -3.53 6.53 13.73
CA ALA A 40 -3.76 5.24 13.11
C ALA A 40 -3.86 5.36 11.59
N THR A 41 -3.41 4.33 10.90
CA THR A 41 -3.58 4.24 9.44
C THR A 41 -4.99 3.76 9.12
N VAL A 42 -5.62 4.38 8.13
CA VAL A 42 -6.88 3.92 7.55
C VAL A 42 -6.56 3.03 6.37
N GLU A 43 -7.09 1.82 6.39
CA GLU A 43 -6.82 0.77 5.41
C GLU A 43 -8.11 0.27 4.79
N VAL A 44 -8.01 -0.18 3.56
CA VAL A 44 -9.10 -0.83 2.83
C VAL A 44 -8.69 -2.25 2.46
N ALA A 45 -9.62 -3.18 2.62
CA ALA A 45 -9.44 -4.58 2.24
C ALA A 45 -10.55 -4.99 1.27
N TYR A 46 -10.15 -5.41 0.08
CA TYR A 46 -11.01 -6.01 -0.94
C TYR A 46 -10.87 -7.52 -0.91
N ASN A 47 -11.95 -8.25 -0.95
CA ASN A 47 -11.96 -9.65 -1.32
C ASN A 47 -12.40 -9.74 -2.78
N LEU A 48 -11.53 -10.25 -3.63
CA LEU A 48 -11.73 -10.33 -5.07
C LEU A 48 -11.99 -11.77 -5.49
N ASN A 49 -12.94 -11.97 -6.38
CA ASN A 49 -13.25 -13.27 -6.96
C ASN A 49 -12.27 -13.61 -8.10
N ILE A 50 -11.03 -13.92 -7.72
CA ILE A 50 -9.93 -14.25 -8.64
C ILE A 50 -9.27 -15.57 -8.25
N ASP A 51 -8.77 -16.31 -9.24
CA ASP A 51 -7.95 -17.50 -9.01
C ASP A 51 -6.47 -17.13 -8.99
N VAL A 52 -5.93 -16.91 -7.80
CA VAL A 52 -4.54 -16.45 -7.59
C VAL A 52 -3.50 -17.48 -8.06
N LYS A 53 -3.90 -18.74 -8.29
CA LYS A 53 -3.01 -19.78 -8.85
C LYS A 53 -2.70 -19.52 -10.32
N LYS A 54 -3.58 -18.82 -11.03
CA LYS A 54 -3.39 -18.46 -12.43
C LYS A 54 -2.58 -17.18 -12.52
N ALA A 55 -1.50 -17.20 -13.28
CA ALA A 55 -0.59 -16.07 -13.43
C ALA A 55 -1.26 -14.83 -14.05
N ASP A 56 -2.25 -15.03 -14.91
CA ASP A 56 -3.06 -13.99 -15.57
C ASP A 56 -4.07 -13.31 -14.65
N GLN A 57 -4.42 -13.94 -13.52
CA GLN A 57 -5.33 -13.40 -12.51
C GLN A 57 -4.61 -12.82 -11.28
N GLN A 58 -3.29 -12.85 -11.27
CA GLN A 58 -2.52 -12.23 -10.20
C GLN A 58 -2.53 -10.70 -10.32
N ILE A 59 -3.19 -10.04 -9.38
CA ILE A 59 -3.24 -8.58 -9.31
C ILE A 59 -2.05 -8.08 -8.49
N ARG A 60 -1.25 -7.24 -9.12
CA ARG A 60 -0.14 -6.52 -8.48
C ARG A 60 0.10 -5.21 -9.21
N GLY A 61 0.19 -4.13 -8.48
CA GLY A 61 0.45 -2.82 -9.06
C GLY A 61 0.91 -1.81 -8.02
N ALA A 62 1.04 -0.59 -8.49
CA ALA A 62 1.27 0.58 -7.66
C ALA A 62 0.44 1.74 -8.20
N MET A 63 0.08 2.67 -7.33
CA MET A 63 -0.52 3.94 -7.69
C MET A 63 -0.08 5.03 -6.73
N VAL A 64 -0.19 6.27 -7.16
CA VAL A 64 0.01 7.44 -6.31
C VAL A 64 -1.35 7.90 -5.83
N LEU A 65 -1.52 8.06 -4.52
CA LEU A 65 -2.77 8.58 -3.95
C LEU A 65 -2.85 10.10 -4.14
N PRO A 66 -4.01 10.66 -4.53
CA PRO A 66 -4.17 12.10 -4.74
C PRO A 66 -3.76 12.94 -3.53
N ASN A 67 -4.14 12.51 -2.33
CA ASN A 67 -3.86 13.19 -1.07
C ASN A 67 -2.69 12.57 -0.30
N GLY A 68 -1.92 11.67 -0.93
CA GLY A 68 -0.83 10.96 -0.28
C GLY A 68 -1.27 9.97 0.81
N THR A 69 -0.29 9.43 1.54
CA THR A 69 -0.52 8.45 2.62
C THR A 69 -0.43 9.07 4.03
N GLY A 70 0.04 10.31 4.17
CA GLY A 70 0.35 10.95 5.45
C GLY A 70 1.64 10.44 6.12
N LYS A 71 2.45 9.66 5.39
CA LYS A 71 3.77 9.22 5.82
C LYS A 71 4.80 9.63 4.78
N THR A 72 5.86 10.29 5.20
CA THR A 72 7.03 10.57 4.36
C THR A 72 7.88 9.30 4.29
N SER A 73 8.00 8.71 3.10
CA SER A 73 8.79 7.51 2.88
C SER A 73 10.28 7.86 2.73
N ARG A 74 11.15 7.12 3.39
CA ARG A 74 12.60 7.20 3.19
C ARG A 74 12.96 6.36 1.98
N VAL A 75 13.50 7.02 0.95
CA VAL A 75 13.76 6.41 -0.35
C VAL A 75 15.25 6.13 -0.51
N LEU A 76 15.56 4.86 -0.77
CA LEU A 76 16.90 4.39 -1.11
C LEU A 76 16.96 4.11 -2.61
N VAL A 77 17.99 4.62 -3.27
CA VAL A 77 18.17 4.49 -4.73
C VAL A 77 19.49 3.82 -5.05
N PHE A 78 19.43 2.76 -5.83
CA PHE A 78 20.59 2.13 -6.46
C PHE A 78 20.72 2.67 -7.89
N ALA A 79 21.69 3.55 -8.11
CA ALA A 79 21.95 4.16 -9.42
C ALA A 79 23.43 4.56 -9.55
N ARG A 80 23.91 4.60 -10.80
CA ARG A 80 25.29 4.97 -11.15
C ARG A 80 25.36 6.30 -11.90
N GLY A 81 26.49 7.02 -11.72
CA GLY A 81 26.83 8.21 -12.49
C GLY A 81 25.74 9.28 -12.47
N ALA A 82 25.36 9.78 -13.63
CA ALA A 82 24.37 10.85 -13.76
C ALA A 82 23.01 10.52 -13.12
N LYS A 83 22.59 9.25 -13.14
CA LYS A 83 21.33 8.82 -12.49
C LYS A 83 21.38 8.90 -10.97
N ALA A 84 22.55 8.75 -10.37
CA ALA A 84 22.73 8.95 -8.94
C ALA A 84 22.61 10.44 -8.57
N GLU A 85 23.09 11.35 -9.43
CA GLU A 85 22.93 12.80 -9.23
C GLU A 85 21.47 13.23 -9.41
N GLU A 86 20.78 12.72 -10.45
CA GLU A 86 19.34 12.92 -10.63
C GLU A 86 18.54 12.46 -9.40
N ALA A 87 18.87 11.29 -8.84
CA ALA A 87 18.22 10.78 -7.63
C ALA A 87 18.41 11.70 -6.42
N LYS A 88 19.63 12.20 -6.22
CA LYS A 88 19.93 13.18 -5.15
C LYS A 88 19.18 14.48 -5.35
N ALA A 89 19.15 15.00 -6.58
CA ALA A 89 18.42 16.23 -6.92
C ALA A 89 16.91 16.09 -6.70
N ALA A 90 16.34 14.90 -6.99
CA ALA A 90 14.94 14.57 -6.71
C ALA A 90 14.64 14.34 -5.21
N GLY A 91 15.66 14.39 -4.35
CA GLY A 91 15.52 14.31 -2.90
C GLY A 91 15.51 12.89 -2.34
N ALA A 92 16.15 11.92 -3.00
CA ALA A 92 16.35 10.59 -2.41
C ALA A 92 17.18 10.69 -1.12
N ASP A 93 16.80 9.93 -0.08
CA ASP A 93 17.46 9.99 1.23
C ASP A 93 18.81 9.26 1.21
N PHE A 94 18.88 8.16 0.46
CA PHE A 94 20.09 7.37 0.31
C PHE A 94 20.31 7.01 -1.16
N VAL A 95 21.50 7.30 -1.68
CA VAL A 95 21.89 6.99 -3.06
C VAL A 95 23.28 6.38 -3.04
N GLY A 96 23.44 5.23 -3.68
CA GLY A 96 24.74 4.54 -3.75
C GLY A 96 24.71 3.26 -4.55
N GLU A 97 25.79 2.51 -4.46
CA GLU A 97 26.04 1.28 -5.20
C GLU A 97 26.43 0.12 -4.24
N ASP A 98 27.66 -0.39 -4.38
CA ASP A 98 28.15 -1.52 -3.56
C ASP A 98 28.28 -1.17 -2.07
N ASP A 99 28.48 0.07 -1.71
CA ASP A 99 28.51 0.56 -0.34
C ASP A 99 27.17 0.34 0.40
N LEU A 100 26.05 0.56 -0.29
CA LEU A 100 24.72 0.29 0.25
C LEU A 100 24.44 -1.21 0.34
N VAL A 101 24.95 -2.00 -0.59
CA VAL A 101 24.84 -3.47 -0.54
C VAL A 101 25.54 -4.01 0.71
N ALA A 102 26.73 -3.51 1.01
CA ALA A 102 27.46 -3.92 2.21
C ALA A 102 26.67 -3.56 3.48
N LYS A 103 26.21 -2.31 3.61
CA LYS A 103 25.42 -1.85 4.76
C LYS A 103 24.14 -2.67 4.98
N ILE A 104 23.42 -3.02 3.91
CA ILE A 104 22.20 -3.83 4.01
C ILE A 104 22.53 -5.27 4.44
N ASN A 105 23.61 -5.85 3.97
CA ASN A 105 24.07 -7.17 4.42
C ASN A 105 24.46 -7.16 5.90
N ASP A 106 25.03 -6.05 6.39
CA ASP A 106 25.35 -5.85 7.82
C ASP A 106 24.11 -5.60 8.68
N GLY A 107 22.90 -5.57 8.07
CA GLY A 107 21.62 -5.46 8.76
C GLY A 107 21.00 -4.07 8.81
N TRP A 108 21.59 -3.07 8.13
CA TRP A 108 21.00 -1.74 8.05
C TRP A 108 19.79 -1.75 7.10
N LEU A 109 18.62 -1.36 7.60
CA LEU A 109 17.33 -1.40 6.89
C LEU A 109 16.49 -0.16 7.19
N ASP A 110 17.13 0.99 7.36
CA ASP A 110 16.49 2.22 7.80
C ASP A 110 15.91 3.03 6.63
N PHE A 111 15.19 2.34 5.74
CA PHE A 111 14.51 2.86 4.57
C PHE A 111 13.16 2.15 4.36
N ASP A 112 12.24 2.84 3.66
CA ASP A 112 10.88 2.34 3.44
C ASP A 112 10.64 1.89 1.98
N VAL A 113 11.37 2.47 1.02
CA VAL A 113 11.25 2.17 -0.41
C VAL A 113 12.63 2.02 -1.03
N VAL A 114 12.78 1.03 -1.91
CA VAL A 114 14.00 0.82 -2.71
C VAL A 114 13.67 1.00 -4.18
N ILE A 115 14.40 1.89 -4.82
CA ILE A 115 14.36 2.12 -6.27
C ILE A 115 15.70 1.67 -6.85
N ALA A 116 15.68 1.05 -8.02
CA ALA A 116 16.89 0.64 -8.70
C ALA A 116 16.80 0.90 -10.21
N THR A 117 17.91 1.29 -10.80
CA THR A 117 18.03 1.23 -12.26
C THR A 117 18.18 -0.22 -12.72
N PRO A 118 17.74 -0.58 -13.93
CA PRO A 118 17.83 -1.95 -14.43
C PRO A 118 19.25 -2.51 -14.36
N ASP A 119 20.27 -1.68 -14.59
CA ASP A 119 21.70 -2.05 -14.56
C ASP A 119 22.14 -2.51 -13.16
N MET A 120 21.57 -1.91 -12.11
CA MET A 120 21.89 -2.23 -10.71
C MET A 120 21.15 -3.46 -10.20
N MET A 121 20.18 -3.99 -10.95
CA MET A 121 19.41 -5.15 -10.52
C MET A 121 20.24 -6.41 -10.31
N ALA A 122 21.37 -6.55 -10.99
CA ALA A 122 22.31 -7.64 -10.77
C ALA A 122 22.91 -7.61 -9.36
N LEU A 123 23.21 -6.42 -8.83
CA LEU A 123 23.71 -6.21 -7.47
C LEU A 123 22.58 -6.36 -6.44
N VAL A 124 21.44 -5.69 -6.68
CA VAL A 124 20.28 -5.74 -5.79
C VAL A 124 19.72 -7.15 -5.68
N GLY A 125 19.84 -7.98 -6.74
CA GLY A 125 19.44 -9.38 -6.74
C GLY A 125 20.13 -10.21 -5.64
N ARG A 126 21.36 -9.89 -5.28
CA ARG A 126 22.10 -10.54 -4.19
C ARG A 126 21.46 -10.28 -2.81
N LEU A 127 20.75 -9.14 -2.68
CA LEU A 127 20.01 -8.76 -1.47
C LEU A 127 18.62 -9.39 -1.37
N GLY A 128 18.23 -10.21 -2.36
CA GLY A 128 16.87 -10.79 -2.42
C GLY A 128 16.46 -11.57 -1.17
N ARG A 129 17.43 -12.21 -0.47
CA ARG A 129 17.19 -12.93 0.80
C ARG A 129 16.85 -11.98 1.96
N VAL A 130 17.33 -10.74 1.93
CA VAL A 130 17.10 -9.72 2.96
C VAL A 130 15.88 -8.85 2.62
N LEU A 131 15.82 -8.34 1.39
CA LEU A 131 14.78 -7.42 0.94
C LEU A 131 13.45 -8.12 0.59
N GLY A 132 13.52 -9.37 0.09
CA GLY A 132 12.35 -10.13 -0.37
C GLY A 132 11.30 -10.34 0.72
N PRO A 133 11.64 -10.94 1.88
CA PRO A 133 10.69 -11.19 2.97
C PRO A 133 10.07 -9.90 3.55
N ARG A 134 10.76 -8.76 3.39
CA ARG A 134 10.31 -7.45 3.87
C ARG A 134 9.53 -6.64 2.84
N ASN A 135 9.27 -7.21 1.65
CA ASN A 135 8.61 -6.54 0.52
C ASN A 135 9.32 -5.27 0.02
N LEU A 136 10.63 -5.14 0.30
CA LEU A 136 11.48 -4.01 -0.11
C LEU A 136 12.18 -4.25 -1.46
N MET A 137 12.03 -5.44 -2.05
CA MET A 137 12.69 -5.78 -3.31
C MET A 137 12.08 -4.98 -4.47
N PRO A 138 12.91 -4.22 -5.23
CA PRO A 138 12.45 -3.48 -6.40
C PRO A 138 11.80 -4.39 -7.44
N ASN A 139 10.76 -3.88 -8.11
CA ASN A 139 10.04 -4.65 -9.12
C ASN A 139 9.57 -3.74 -10.27
N PRO A 140 9.74 -4.15 -11.54
CA PRO A 140 9.26 -3.38 -12.69
C PRO A 140 7.74 -3.13 -12.68
N LYS A 141 6.95 -4.12 -12.22
CA LYS A 141 5.47 -4.00 -12.17
C LYS A 141 4.98 -2.92 -11.19
N THR A 142 5.79 -2.56 -10.20
CA THR A 142 5.48 -1.49 -9.25
C THR A 142 6.18 -0.17 -9.60
N GLY A 143 6.90 -0.14 -10.73
CA GLY A 143 7.63 1.05 -11.18
C GLY A 143 8.79 1.45 -10.25
N THR A 144 9.32 0.51 -9.46
CA THR A 144 10.51 0.72 -8.61
C THR A 144 11.79 0.25 -9.29
N VAL A 145 11.70 -0.36 -10.47
CA VAL A 145 12.82 -0.59 -11.39
C VAL A 145 12.56 0.25 -12.62
N THR A 146 13.30 1.34 -12.79
CA THR A 146 13.10 2.30 -13.88
C THR A 146 14.39 3.07 -14.21
N MET A 147 14.46 3.58 -15.44
CA MET A 147 15.50 4.52 -15.85
C MET A 147 15.16 5.97 -15.47
N ASP A 148 13.88 6.28 -15.25
CA ASP A 148 13.38 7.58 -14.78
C ASP A 148 13.35 7.61 -13.26
N VAL A 149 14.53 7.82 -12.69
CA VAL A 149 14.73 7.74 -11.23
C VAL A 149 14.11 8.93 -10.53
N ALA A 150 14.20 10.14 -11.11
CA ALA A 150 13.66 11.36 -10.51
C ALA A 150 12.16 11.24 -10.27
N LYS A 151 11.40 10.86 -11.29
CA LYS A 151 9.96 10.66 -11.21
C LYS A 151 9.59 9.57 -10.19
N ALA A 152 10.33 8.46 -10.16
CA ALA A 152 10.07 7.37 -9.22
C ALA A 152 10.29 7.80 -7.75
N VAL A 153 11.28 8.65 -7.48
CA VAL A 153 11.54 9.23 -6.16
C VAL A 153 10.42 10.19 -5.76
N GLU A 154 10.03 11.10 -6.65
CA GLU A 154 8.93 12.04 -6.42
C GLU A 154 7.61 11.32 -6.13
N GLU A 155 7.24 10.32 -6.95
CA GLU A 155 6.04 9.50 -6.73
C GLU A 155 6.10 8.76 -5.39
N SER A 156 7.26 8.19 -5.03
CA SER A 156 7.42 7.45 -3.77
C SER A 156 7.30 8.35 -2.55
N LYS A 157 7.78 9.60 -2.63
CA LYS A 157 7.60 10.62 -1.60
C LYS A 157 6.19 11.23 -1.62
N GLY A 158 5.56 11.29 -2.79
CA GLY A 158 4.19 11.77 -2.99
C GLY A 158 3.10 10.82 -2.47
N GLY A 159 3.46 9.68 -1.89
CA GLY A 159 2.49 8.72 -1.33
C GLY A 159 2.10 7.61 -2.30
N LYS A 160 3.06 7.11 -3.06
CA LYS A 160 2.90 5.91 -3.88
C LYS A 160 2.67 4.70 -2.97
N ILE A 161 1.56 4.01 -3.20
CA ILE A 161 1.24 2.74 -2.54
C ILE A 161 1.42 1.58 -3.51
N THR A 162 1.81 0.44 -2.99
CA THR A 162 1.86 -0.82 -3.73
C THR A 162 0.79 -1.75 -3.21
N TYR A 163 0.14 -2.47 -4.10
CA TYR A 163 -0.87 -3.47 -3.74
C TYR A 163 -0.60 -4.79 -4.45
N ARG A 164 -0.97 -5.86 -3.79
CA ARG A 164 -0.80 -7.22 -4.30
C ARG A 164 -1.90 -8.11 -3.75
N ALA A 165 -2.50 -8.94 -4.62
CA ALA A 165 -3.43 -9.99 -4.19
C ALA A 165 -2.68 -11.04 -3.35
N ASP A 166 -3.25 -11.40 -2.21
CA ASP A 166 -2.78 -12.50 -1.36
C ASP A 166 -3.26 -13.87 -1.92
N ARG A 167 -2.94 -14.96 -1.23
CA ARG A 167 -3.31 -16.31 -1.66
C ARG A 167 -4.82 -16.58 -1.60
N ALA A 168 -5.57 -15.78 -0.88
CA ALA A 168 -7.02 -15.88 -0.74
C ALA A 168 -7.78 -14.91 -1.68
N GLY A 169 -7.07 -14.17 -2.53
CA GLY A 169 -7.65 -13.18 -3.43
C GLY A 169 -7.96 -11.84 -2.76
N ASN A 170 -7.42 -11.58 -1.56
CA ASN A 170 -7.59 -10.28 -0.93
C ASN A 170 -6.54 -9.29 -1.40
N VAL A 171 -6.94 -8.04 -1.56
CA VAL A 171 -6.07 -6.90 -1.82
C VAL A 171 -6.26 -5.89 -0.70
N GLN A 172 -5.16 -5.52 -0.05
CA GLN A 172 -5.15 -4.57 1.06
C GLN A 172 -4.30 -3.37 0.66
N ALA A 173 -4.76 -2.17 1.05
CA ALA A 173 -4.05 -0.93 0.78
C ALA A 173 -4.34 0.13 1.84
N ILE A 174 -3.36 1.01 2.03
CA ILE A 174 -3.49 2.20 2.86
C ILE A 174 -4.18 3.28 2.04
N ILE A 175 -5.17 3.96 2.63
CA ILE A 175 -5.85 5.12 2.03
C ILE A 175 -5.55 6.44 2.75
N GLY A 176 -4.87 6.40 3.89
CA GLY A 176 -4.43 7.59 4.62
C GLY A 176 -4.32 7.37 6.11
N LYS A 177 -4.35 8.47 6.86
CA LYS A 177 -4.30 8.53 8.32
C LYS A 177 -5.64 9.00 8.90
N VAL A 178 -5.92 8.63 10.15
CA VAL A 178 -7.11 9.11 10.88
C VAL A 178 -7.12 10.63 11.04
N SER A 179 -5.95 11.26 11.08
CA SER A 179 -5.79 12.72 11.10
C SER A 179 -6.27 13.43 9.84
N PHE A 180 -6.40 12.71 8.71
CA PHE A 180 -6.89 13.28 7.46
C PHE A 180 -8.37 13.67 7.58
N GLU A 181 -8.78 14.67 6.82
CA GLU A 181 -10.19 15.01 6.60
C GLU A 181 -10.92 13.83 5.95
N ALA A 182 -12.20 13.65 6.28
CA ALA A 182 -12.98 12.54 5.73
C ALA A 182 -13.07 12.58 4.19
N GLU A 183 -13.20 13.79 3.63
CA GLU A 183 -13.26 14.00 2.19
C GLU A 183 -12.00 13.50 1.47
N LYS A 184 -10.81 13.82 2.00
CA LYS A 184 -9.53 13.34 1.44
C LYS A 184 -9.39 11.82 1.47
N LEU A 185 -9.90 11.18 2.52
CA LEU A 185 -9.92 9.71 2.62
C LEU A 185 -10.88 9.10 1.59
N VAL A 186 -12.03 9.72 1.38
CA VAL A 186 -13.01 9.30 0.37
C VAL A 186 -12.45 9.47 -1.05
N GLU A 187 -11.76 10.56 -1.35
CA GLU A 187 -11.08 10.76 -2.64
C GLU A 187 -10.00 9.72 -2.89
N ASN A 188 -9.13 9.47 -1.90
CA ASN A 188 -8.11 8.43 -1.98
C ASN A 188 -8.74 7.05 -2.20
N PHE A 189 -9.83 6.77 -1.49
CA PHE A 189 -10.58 5.53 -1.67
C PHE A 189 -11.15 5.40 -3.09
N LYS A 190 -11.80 6.45 -3.61
CA LYS A 190 -12.38 6.45 -4.97
C LYS A 190 -11.30 6.20 -6.02
N ALA A 191 -10.16 6.89 -5.93
CA ALA A 191 -9.02 6.69 -6.84
C ALA A 191 -8.48 5.26 -6.78
N PHE A 192 -8.37 4.68 -5.58
CA PHE A 192 -7.94 3.29 -5.41
C PHE A 192 -8.96 2.31 -5.97
N ASN A 193 -10.25 2.54 -5.70
CA ASN A 193 -11.33 1.70 -6.21
C ASN A 193 -11.35 1.66 -7.75
N GLU A 194 -11.24 2.81 -8.41
CA GLU A 194 -11.12 2.87 -9.88
C GLU A 194 -9.93 2.07 -10.39
N THR A 195 -8.79 2.15 -9.70
CA THR A 195 -7.59 1.40 -10.07
C THR A 195 -7.82 -0.10 -9.96
N ILE A 196 -8.47 -0.56 -8.90
CA ILE A 196 -8.81 -1.98 -8.71
C ILE A 196 -9.83 -2.44 -9.76
N GLN A 197 -10.84 -1.63 -10.08
CA GLN A 197 -11.82 -1.96 -11.12
C GLN A 197 -11.17 -2.07 -12.52
N LYS A 198 -10.26 -1.15 -12.86
CA LYS A 198 -9.47 -1.19 -14.11
C LYS A 198 -8.52 -2.39 -14.17
N ALA A 199 -8.04 -2.86 -13.02
CA ALA A 199 -7.15 -4.01 -12.92
C ALA A 199 -7.87 -5.37 -13.03
N LYS A 200 -9.21 -5.39 -13.22
CA LYS A 200 -9.98 -6.62 -13.37
C LYS A 200 -9.45 -7.46 -14.55
N PRO A 201 -9.00 -8.70 -14.32
CA PRO A 201 -8.58 -9.58 -15.40
C PRO A 201 -9.77 -9.94 -16.31
N ALA A 202 -9.54 -10.00 -17.63
CA ALA A 202 -10.58 -10.40 -18.59
C ALA A 202 -11.11 -11.83 -18.34
N THR A 203 -10.27 -12.67 -17.73
CA THR A 203 -10.59 -14.06 -17.38
C THR A 203 -11.39 -14.21 -16.09
N ALA A 204 -11.54 -13.12 -15.28
CA ALA A 204 -12.33 -13.15 -14.06
C ALA A 204 -13.83 -13.08 -14.39
N LYS A 205 -14.56 -14.17 -14.09
CA LYS A 205 -16.00 -14.30 -14.35
C LYS A 205 -16.82 -13.92 -13.11
N GLY A 206 -18.01 -13.40 -13.34
CA GLY A 206 -18.96 -13.05 -12.28
C GLY A 206 -18.63 -11.74 -11.55
N THR A 207 -19.16 -11.61 -10.31
CA THR A 207 -18.94 -10.45 -9.46
C THR A 207 -17.47 -10.39 -9.05
N TYR A 208 -16.79 -9.28 -9.38
CA TYR A 208 -15.35 -9.14 -9.17
C TYR A 208 -15.00 -8.83 -7.70
N VAL A 209 -15.64 -7.82 -7.12
CA VAL A 209 -15.48 -7.48 -5.71
C VAL A 209 -16.56 -8.21 -4.91
N THR A 210 -16.18 -9.15 -4.06
CA THR A 210 -17.11 -9.91 -3.22
C THR A 210 -17.42 -9.17 -1.93
N THR A 211 -16.39 -8.69 -1.25
CA THR A 211 -16.53 -7.90 -0.01
C THR A 211 -15.51 -6.77 0.00
N LEU A 212 -15.93 -5.70 0.65
CA LEU A 212 -15.12 -4.51 0.85
C LEU A 212 -15.23 -4.08 2.30
N THR A 213 -14.10 -3.80 2.93
CA THR A 213 -14.04 -3.43 4.34
C THR A 213 -13.06 -2.28 4.53
N ILE A 214 -13.45 -1.26 5.27
CA ILE A 214 -12.57 -0.18 5.73
C ILE A 214 -12.27 -0.40 7.21
N THR A 215 -11.04 -0.20 7.62
CA THR A 215 -10.60 -0.34 9.02
C THR A 215 -9.53 0.67 9.38
N THR A 216 -9.33 0.89 10.67
CA THR A 216 -8.17 1.61 11.20
C THR A 216 -7.21 0.62 11.85
N THR A 217 -5.93 0.99 11.99
CA THR A 217 -4.95 0.16 12.71
C THR A 217 -5.47 -0.17 14.12
N GLN A 218 -5.58 -1.47 14.45
CA GLN A 218 -6.20 -2.02 15.68
C GLN A 218 -7.71 -1.78 15.80
N GLY A 219 -8.34 -1.16 14.82
CA GLY A 219 -9.77 -0.83 14.83
C GLY A 219 -10.68 -1.98 14.42
N VAL A 220 -11.96 -1.67 14.30
CA VAL A 220 -12.99 -2.60 13.84
C VAL A 220 -13.14 -2.48 12.32
N GLY A 221 -13.32 -3.62 11.64
CA GLY A 221 -13.63 -3.63 10.21
C GLY A 221 -15.08 -3.25 9.95
N ILE A 222 -15.29 -2.25 9.08
CA ILE A 222 -16.61 -1.73 8.67
C ILE A 222 -16.87 -2.18 7.24
N LYS A 223 -17.95 -2.92 7.04
CA LYS A 223 -18.33 -3.41 5.71
C LYS A 223 -18.92 -2.26 4.87
N VAL A 224 -18.42 -2.13 3.65
CA VAL A 224 -18.91 -1.17 2.65
C VAL A 224 -19.76 -1.87 1.60
N GLY A 225 -20.84 -1.26 1.20
CA GLY A 225 -21.72 -1.78 0.15
C GLY A 225 -21.05 -1.75 -1.22
N VAL A 226 -20.89 -2.92 -1.84
CA VAL A 226 -20.25 -3.05 -3.15
C VAL A 226 -21.11 -2.46 -4.27
N ASN A 227 -22.42 -2.35 -4.07
CA ASN A 227 -23.36 -1.81 -5.04
C ASN A 227 -23.38 -0.26 -5.09
N SER A 228 -22.68 0.40 -4.17
CA SER A 228 -22.56 1.86 -4.09
C SER A 228 -21.22 2.39 -4.64
N LEU A 229 -20.46 1.55 -5.35
CA LEU A 229 -19.14 1.87 -5.90
C LEU A 229 -19.20 2.30 -7.35
#